data_080f37c8041610a7c1de50dceb625832
#
_entry.id   080f37c8041610a7c1de50dceb625832
#
_cell.length_a   1.000
_cell.length_b   1.000
_cell.length_c   1.000
_cell.angle_alpha   90.00
_cell.angle_beta   90.00
_cell.angle_gamma   90.00
#
_symmetry.space_group_name_H-M   'P 1'
#
loop_
_entity.id
_entity.type
_entity.pdbx_description
1 polymer ?
#
loop_
_entity_poly.entity_id
_entity_poly.type
_entity_poly.pdbx_seq_one_letter_code
_entity_poly.pdbx_strand_id
1 'polypeptide(L)'
;LQGSELYRSEAKNQDTLAKYGHHTPADWLERNLYSRFSWQGVGLMLLVDLYVFGAIGAAVWAVQMLWIPITAAGIINGLGHWWGYRNFESPDASTNVSPWGIVIGGEELHNNHHTYPTSAKLSVKPYEFDIGWMYIRILETLGWAKVRKTPPKLALGVVRVADDKTLEALIANRYEVMAQYAKTLKGTVGGELARLKAQGAKGTANWKKLRLAKRWLHRDDDKIPPVVKPQIAQVVAQNAPLALLVAMREELRGLWTRSNASAPQLVADLQAWCKRAEDSGIAALQEFSLRLRAAHA
;
A
#
# COMPACT_ATOMS: atom_id res chain seq x y z
N LEU A 1 -20.37 4.58 15.12
CA LEU A 1 -21.51 5.51 14.98
C LEU A 1 -21.02 6.94 14.66
N GLN A 2 -20.04 7.49 15.39
CA GLN A 2 -19.51 8.84 15.11
C GLN A 2 -18.91 8.98 13.70
N GLY A 3 -18.27 7.94 13.15
CA GLY A 3 -17.77 7.96 11.79
C GLY A 3 -18.87 8.14 10.73
N SER A 4 -20.01 7.47 10.91
CA SER A 4 -21.15 7.59 9.98
C SER A 4 -21.76 9.00 9.99
N GLU A 5 -21.80 9.67 11.14
CA GLU A 5 -22.28 11.04 11.24
C GLU A 5 -21.33 12.04 10.60
N LEU A 6 -20.01 11.83 10.75
CA LEU A 6 -19.01 12.64 10.06
C LEU A 6 -19.14 12.53 8.54
N TYR A 7 -19.23 11.32 7.99
CA TYR A 7 -19.44 11.12 6.55
C TYR A 7 -20.72 11.80 6.05
N ARG A 8 -21.81 11.69 6.81
CA ARG A 8 -23.09 12.34 6.44
C ARG A 8 -23.01 13.86 6.51
N SER A 9 -22.26 14.41 7.44
CA SER A 9 -22.03 15.84 7.56
C SER A 9 -21.18 16.36 6.40
N GLU A 10 -20.08 15.67 6.07
CA GLU A 10 -19.22 16.03 4.94
C GLU A 10 -19.89 15.85 3.58
N ALA A 11 -20.76 14.86 3.42
CA ALA A 11 -21.57 14.69 2.21
C ALA A 11 -22.60 15.85 1.97
N LYS A 12 -22.85 16.69 2.97
CA LYS A 12 -23.68 17.90 2.85
C LYS A 12 -22.85 19.17 2.72
N ASN A 13 -21.55 19.11 2.96
CA ASN A 13 -20.64 20.24 2.89
C ASN A 13 -20.36 20.57 1.42
N GLN A 14 -20.80 21.76 0.97
CA GLN A 14 -20.67 22.18 -0.42
C GLN A 14 -19.21 22.34 -0.86
N ASP A 15 -18.32 22.77 0.04
CA ASP A 15 -16.90 22.91 -0.27
C ASP A 15 -16.23 21.55 -0.49
N THR A 16 -16.60 20.57 0.33
CA THR A 16 -16.15 19.17 0.18
C THR A 16 -16.68 18.57 -1.12
N LEU A 17 -17.95 18.80 -1.45
CA LEU A 17 -18.54 18.34 -2.71
C LEU A 17 -17.91 19.01 -3.93
N ALA A 18 -17.66 20.30 -3.89
CA ALA A 18 -16.99 21.02 -4.98
C ALA A 18 -15.56 20.51 -5.21
N LYS A 19 -14.85 20.18 -4.13
CA LYS A 19 -13.45 19.73 -4.20
C LYS A 19 -13.30 18.26 -4.62
N TYR A 20 -14.17 17.38 -4.17
CA TYR A 20 -14.02 15.93 -4.32
C TYR A 20 -15.14 15.26 -5.13
N GLY A 21 -16.28 15.93 -5.31
CA GLY A 21 -17.45 15.39 -6.02
C GLY A 21 -17.38 15.47 -7.54
N HIS A 22 -16.32 16.05 -8.11
CA HIS A 22 -16.13 16.09 -9.56
C HIS A 22 -15.92 14.68 -10.13
N HIS A 23 -16.43 14.43 -11.33
CA HIS A 23 -16.43 13.12 -11.99
C HIS A 23 -17.31 12.04 -11.32
N THR A 24 -18.15 12.39 -10.36
CA THR A 24 -19.21 11.48 -9.89
C THR A 24 -20.29 11.33 -10.97
N PRO A 25 -21.00 10.18 -11.03
CA PRO A 25 -22.10 10.01 -11.97
C PRO A 25 -23.16 11.11 -11.81
N ALA A 26 -23.54 11.73 -12.93
CA ALA A 26 -24.61 12.74 -12.99
C ALA A 26 -25.62 12.38 -14.09
N ASP A 27 -25.77 11.09 -14.36
CA ASP A 27 -26.67 10.56 -15.38
C ASP A 27 -28.16 10.60 -14.93
N TRP A 28 -29.03 10.11 -15.79
CA TRP A 28 -30.46 10.09 -15.52
C TRP A 28 -30.83 9.21 -14.32
N LEU A 29 -30.14 8.05 -14.17
CA LEU A 29 -30.38 7.13 -13.05
C LEU A 29 -30.00 7.76 -11.72
N GLU A 30 -28.83 8.39 -11.65
CA GLU A 30 -28.40 9.09 -10.44
C GLU A 30 -29.40 10.17 -10.03
N ARG A 31 -29.77 11.06 -10.97
CA ARG A 31 -30.66 12.21 -10.67
C ARG A 31 -32.09 11.82 -10.36
N ASN A 32 -32.66 10.82 -11.05
CA ASN A 32 -34.09 10.52 -10.97
C ASN A 32 -34.41 9.29 -10.11
N LEU A 33 -33.45 8.44 -9.84
CA LEU A 33 -33.65 7.21 -9.07
C LEU A 33 -32.86 7.24 -7.77
N TYR A 34 -31.53 7.22 -7.82
CA TYR A 34 -30.71 7.01 -6.63
C TYR A 34 -30.70 8.20 -5.67
N SER A 35 -30.45 9.42 -6.15
CA SER A 35 -30.48 10.61 -5.31
C SER A 35 -31.89 10.92 -4.81
N ARG A 36 -32.92 10.74 -5.64
CA ARG A 36 -34.31 11.06 -5.31
C ARG A 36 -34.93 10.07 -4.35
N PHE A 37 -34.61 8.79 -4.45
CA PHE A 37 -35.25 7.69 -3.71
C PHE A 37 -34.28 6.95 -2.81
N SER A 38 -33.26 7.59 -2.27
CA SER A 38 -32.18 6.98 -1.47
C SER A 38 -32.67 6.19 -0.25
N TRP A 39 -33.76 6.64 0.40
CA TRP A 39 -34.35 5.94 1.55
C TRP A 39 -35.42 4.94 1.16
N GLN A 40 -36.13 5.18 0.07
CA GLN A 40 -37.19 4.30 -0.41
C GLN A 40 -36.61 2.93 -0.86
N GLY A 41 -35.39 2.91 -1.42
CA GLY A 41 -34.70 1.67 -1.75
C GLY A 41 -34.47 0.77 -0.54
N VAL A 42 -34.09 1.36 0.59
CA VAL A 42 -33.93 0.67 1.88
C VAL A 42 -35.26 0.07 2.37
N GLY A 43 -36.34 0.86 2.28
CA GLY A 43 -37.68 0.40 2.63
C GLY A 43 -38.23 -0.68 1.69
N LEU A 44 -37.96 -0.55 0.38
CA LEU A 44 -38.36 -1.57 -0.60
C LEU A 44 -37.63 -2.90 -0.32
N MET A 45 -36.35 -2.85 0.02
CA MET A 45 -35.60 -4.06 0.40
C MET A 45 -36.20 -4.77 1.62
N LEU A 46 -36.63 -4.01 2.64
CA LEU A 46 -37.36 -4.57 3.78
C LEU A 46 -38.64 -5.30 3.34
N LEU A 47 -39.42 -4.68 2.44
CA LEU A 47 -40.65 -5.30 1.95
C LEU A 47 -40.38 -6.59 1.15
N VAL A 48 -39.31 -6.60 0.34
CA VAL A 48 -38.88 -7.79 -0.41
C VAL A 48 -38.44 -8.89 0.56
N ASP A 49 -37.63 -8.57 1.56
CA ASP A 49 -37.17 -9.54 2.56
C ASP A 49 -38.35 -10.12 3.37
N LEU A 50 -39.32 -9.28 3.76
CA LEU A 50 -40.53 -9.75 4.44
C LEU A 50 -41.40 -10.65 3.54
N TYR A 51 -41.49 -10.33 2.26
CA TYR A 51 -42.23 -11.14 1.29
C TYR A 51 -41.58 -12.51 1.07
N VAL A 52 -40.23 -12.55 0.94
CA VAL A 52 -39.48 -13.78 0.63
C VAL A 52 -39.32 -14.67 1.87
N PHE A 53 -39.04 -14.08 3.03
CA PHE A 53 -38.65 -14.78 4.25
C PHE A 53 -39.69 -14.68 5.39
N GLY A 54 -40.82 -14.01 5.17
CA GLY A 54 -41.81 -13.77 6.22
C GLY A 54 -41.25 -12.89 7.34
N ALA A 55 -41.67 -13.14 8.59
CA ALA A 55 -41.22 -12.34 9.72
C ALA A 55 -39.69 -12.37 9.95
N ILE A 56 -39.00 -13.44 9.56
CA ILE A 56 -37.53 -13.53 9.64
C ILE A 56 -36.86 -12.55 8.67
N GLY A 57 -37.55 -12.12 7.61
CA GLY A 57 -37.08 -11.12 6.66
C GLY A 57 -36.69 -9.80 7.33
N ALA A 58 -37.31 -9.41 8.42
CA ALA A 58 -36.91 -8.23 9.19
C ALA A 58 -35.49 -8.39 9.81
N ALA A 59 -35.15 -9.59 10.28
CA ALA A 59 -33.80 -9.89 10.80
C ALA A 59 -32.78 -9.93 9.66
N VAL A 60 -33.12 -10.51 8.50
CA VAL A 60 -32.26 -10.51 7.30
C VAL A 60 -31.97 -9.08 6.86
N TRP A 61 -32.99 -8.25 6.72
CA TRP A 61 -32.85 -6.83 6.40
C TRP A 61 -31.97 -6.10 7.42
N ALA A 62 -32.17 -6.33 8.73
CA ALA A 62 -31.36 -5.68 9.76
C ALA A 62 -29.87 -6.05 9.65
N VAL A 63 -29.55 -7.32 9.35
CA VAL A 63 -28.18 -7.76 9.09
C VAL A 63 -27.61 -7.09 7.84
N GLN A 64 -28.37 -7.00 6.75
CA GLN A 64 -27.94 -6.29 5.54
C GLN A 64 -27.62 -4.82 5.83
N MET A 65 -28.47 -4.13 6.61
CA MET A 65 -28.26 -2.74 6.98
C MET A 65 -27.04 -2.53 7.89
N LEU A 66 -26.70 -3.49 8.72
CA LEU A 66 -25.53 -3.43 9.60
C LEU A 66 -24.23 -3.87 8.92
N TRP A 67 -24.34 -4.59 7.80
CA TRP A 67 -23.17 -5.18 7.14
C TRP A 67 -22.10 -4.14 6.79
N ILE A 68 -22.47 -3.12 6.01
CA ILE A 68 -21.52 -2.08 5.58
C ILE A 68 -20.96 -1.26 6.77
N PRO A 69 -21.79 -0.74 7.70
CA PRO A 69 -21.26 -0.03 8.87
C PRO A 69 -20.27 -0.86 9.71
N ILE A 70 -20.53 -2.14 9.92
CA ILE A 70 -19.65 -3.00 10.70
C ILE A 70 -18.40 -3.38 9.91
N THR A 71 -18.56 -3.83 8.66
CA THR A 71 -17.46 -4.36 7.87
C THR A 71 -16.59 -3.25 7.31
N ALA A 72 -17.14 -2.25 6.62
CA ALA A 72 -16.36 -1.20 5.99
C ALA A 72 -15.85 -0.18 7.03
N ALA A 73 -16.71 0.37 7.88
CA ALA A 73 -16.29 1.38 8.85
C ALA A 73 -15.56 0.78 10.06
N GLY A 74 -16.06 -0.32 10.62
CA GLY A 74 -15.48 -0.95 11.81
C GLY A 74 -14.25 -1.79 11.51
N ILE A 75 -14.38 -2.77 10.60
CA ILE A 75 -13.29 -3.70 10.31
C ILE A 75 -12.26 -3.06 9.37
N ILE A 76 -12.67 -2.57 8.21
CA ILE A 76 -11.70 -2.09 7.23
C ILE A 76 -11.08 -0.76 7.66
N ASN A 77 -11.88 0.28 7.88
CA ASN A 77 -11.36 1.61 8.26
C ASN A 77 -10.91 1.71 9.72
N GLY A 78 -11.39 0.85 10.61
CA GLY A 78 -10.93 0.78 12.00
C GLY A 78 -9.78 -0.19 12.18
N LEU A 79 -10.07 -1.50 12.19
CA LEU A 79 -9.07 -2.55 12.41
C LEU A 79 -7.99 -2.55 11.33
N GLY A 80 -8.34 -2.33 10.06
CA GLY A 80 -7.42 -2.29 8.92
C GLY A 80 -6.40 -1.15 8.97
N HIS A 81 -6.57 -0.14 9.84
CA HIS A 81 -5.54 0.87 10.12
C HIS A 81 -4.74 0.61 11.40
N TRP A 82 -5.02 -0.46 12.11
CA TRP A 82 -4.34 -0.80 13.35
C TRP A 82 -3.66 -2.16 13.33
N TRP A 83 -4.28 -3.18 12.73
CA TRP A 83 -3.82 -4.56 12.77
C TRP A 83 -3.85 -5.21 11.38
N GLY A 84 -2.76 -5.89 11.05
CA GLY A 84 -2.60 -6.61 9.79
C GLY A 84 -1.17 -6.57 9.27
N TYR A 85 -0.95 -7.07 8.06
CA TYR A 85 0.34 -7.01 7.40
C TYR A 85 0.38 -5.87 6.37
N ARG A 86 1.57 -5.45 5.99
CA ARG A 86 1.79 -4.41 4.98
C ARG A 86 2.69 -4.93 3.88
N ASN A 87 2.27 -4.76 2.65
CA ASN A 87 3.10 -5.00 1.48
C ASN A 87 3.93 -3.75 1.13
N PHE A 88 3.39 -2.58 1.40
CA PHE A 88 3.96 -1.30 0.99
C PHE A 88 3.96 -0.30 2.16
N GLU A 89 4.93 0.60 2.16
CA GLU A 89 4.97 1.74 3.07
C GLU A 89 4.16 2.89 2.46
N SER A 90 2.82 2.78 2.50
CA SER A 90 1.92 3.89 2.16
C SER A 90 2.02 5.02 3.18
N PRO A 91 1.68 6.27 2.82
CA PRO A 91 1.75 7.41 3.74
C PRO A 91 0.91 7.25 4.99
N ASP A 92 -0.18 6.51 4.91
CA ASP A 92 -1.12 6.23 6.00
C ASP A 92 -0.75 4.98 6.82
N ALA A 93 -1.62 4.64 7.78
CA ALA A 93 -1.45 3.49 8.66
C ALA A 93 -2.14 2.21 8.14
N SER A 94 -2.65 2.20 6.89
CA SER A 94 -3.40 1.07 6.33
C SER A 94 -2.60 -0.24 6.36
N THR A 95 -3.27 -1.33 6.68
CA THR A 95 -2.74 -2.69 6.71
C THR A 95 -3.67 -3.62 5.94
N ASN A 96 -3.16 -4.72 5.42
CA ASN A 96 -3.98 -5.80 4.90
C ASN A 96 -4.43 -6.66 6.09
N VAL A 97 -5.73 -6.76 6.31
CA VAL A 97 -6.32 -7.53 7.43
C VAL A 97 -6.15 -9.02 7.20
N SER A 98 -6.35 -9.46 5.96
CA SER A 98 -6.24 -10.86 5.53
C SER A 98 -5.70 -10.91 4.09
N PRO A 99 -4.93 -11.95 3.71
CA PRO A 99 -4.60 -12.19 2.31
C PRO A 99 -5.79 -12.72 1.49
N TRP A 100 -6.88 -13.09 2.14
CA TRP A 100 -8.09 -13.60 1.53
C TRP A 100 -9.16 -12.51 1.51
N GLY A 101 -9.21 -11.76 0.42
CA GLY A 101 -10.19 -10.71 0.16
C GLY A 101 -11.52 -11.29 -0.34
N ILE A 102 -12.27 -11.98 0.53
CA ILE A 102 -13.49 -12.71 0.18
C ILE A 102 -14.73 -12.07 0.82
N VAL A 103 -14.66 -11.69 2.10
CA VAL A 103 -15.83 -11.32 2.90
C VAL A 103 -16.31 -9.91 2.57
N ILE A 104 -15.37 -9.00 2.28
CA ILE A 104 -15.65 -7.58 2.03
C ILE A 104 -15.22 -7.17 0.61
N GLY A 105 -15.32 -8.08 -0.34
CA GLY A 105 -15.10 -7.77 -1.76
C GLY A 105 -13.66 -7.47 -2.16
N GLY A 106 -12.66 -7.85 -1.36
CA GLY A 106 -11.25 -7.55 -1.57
C GLY A 106 -10.70 -6.43 -0.69
N GLU A 107 -11.56 -5.67 -0.01
CA GLU A 107 -11.15 -4.54 0.85
C GLU A 107 -10.32 -4.99 2.07
N GLU A 108 -10.29 -6.28 2.39
CA GLU A 108 -9.34 -6.87 3.35
C GLU A 108 -7.88 -6.59 2.96
N LEU A 109 -7.61 -6.33 1.68
CA LEU A 109 -6.31 -5.96 1.12
C LEU A 109 -6.10 -4.43 1.16
N HIS A 110 -6.40 -3.82 2.29
CA HIS A 110 -6.55 -2.39 2.47
C HIS A 110 -5.25 -1.58 2.30
N ASN A 111 -4.09 -2.11 2.69
CA ASN A 111 -2.80 -1.48 2.39
C ASN A 111 -2.51 -1.45 0.87
N ASN A 112 -2.89 -2.50 0.14
CA ASN A 112 -2.75 -2.53 -1.32
C ASN A 112 -3.68 -1.52 -1.98
N HIS A 113 -4.94 -1.41 -1.50
CA HIS A 113 -5.91 -0.43 -1.95
C HIS A 113 -5.40 1.00 -1.74
N HIS A 114 -4.92 1.35 -0.55
CA HIS A 114 -4.36 2.66 -0.24
C HIS A 114 -3.08 2.98 -1.03
N THR A 115 -2.32 1.96 -1.40
CA THR A 115 -1.12 2.13 -2.25
C THR A 115 -1.47 2.40 -3.70
N TYR A 116 -2.52 1.75 -4.22
CA TYR A 116 -2.98 1.87 -5.60
C TYR A 116 -4.49 2.16 -5.67
N PRO A 117 -4.95 3.33 -5.20
CA PRO A 117 -6.38 3.60 -4.99
C PRO A 117 -7.22 3.62 -6.28
N THR A 118 -6.59 3.77 -7.44
CA THR A 118 -7.27 3.75 -8.75
C THR A 118 -7.26 2.38 -9.43
N SER A 119 -6.71 1.37 -8.76
CA SER A 119 -6.63 0.01 -9.31
C SER A 119 -7.93 -0.76 -9.13
N ALA A 120 -8.36 -1.45 -10.18
CA ALA A 120 -9.48 -2.39 -10.10
C ALA A 120 -9.10 -3.73 -9.44
N LYS A 121 -7.81 -3.98 -9.24
CA LYS A 121 -7.27 -5.19 -8.62
C LYS A 121 -6.59 -4.83 -7.31
N LEU A 122 -7.05 -5.38 -6.21
CA LEU A 122 -6.49 -5.13 -4.88
C LEU A 122 -5.42 -6.16 -4.49
N SER A 123 -5.48 -7.39 -5.00
CA SER A 123 -4.43 -8.39 -4.80
C SER A 123 -3.17 -8.04 -5.61
N VAL A 124 -2.03 -7.90 -4.95
CA VAL A 124 -0.74 -7.54 -5.59
C VAL A 124 0.27 -8.68 -5.51
N LYS A 125 0.23 -9.45 -4.41
CA LYS A 125 1.16 -10.57 -4.19
C LYS A 125 0.53 -11.90 -4.64
N PRO A 126 1.34 -12.91 -5.05
CA PRO A 126 0.84 -14.18 -5.58
C PRO A 126 -0.02 -15.00 -4.59
N TYR A 127 0.17 -14.76 -3.28
CA TYR A 127 -0.57 -15.44 -2.21
C TYR A 127 -1.86 -14.74 -1.81
N GLU A 128 -2.19 -13.60 -2.43
CA GLU A 128 -3.40 -12.84 -2.16
C GLU A 128 -4.51 -13.22 -3.11
N PHE A 129 -5.70 -13.37 -2.58
CA PHE A 129 -6.93 -13.59 -3.34
C PHE A 129 -7.85 -12.38 -3.19
N ASP A 130 -8.50 -11.99 -4.28
CA ASP A 130 -9.36 -10.81 -4.40
C ASP A 130 -10.63 -11.24 -5.16
N ILE A 131 -11.73 -11.42 -4.42
CA ILE A 131 -13.00 -11.85 -5.00
C ILE A 131 -13.61 -10.77 -5.90
N GLY A 132 -13.42 -9.49 -5.55
CA GLY A 132 -13.88 -8.36 -6.37
C GLY A 132 -13.21 -8.38 -7.73
N TRP A 133 -11.89 -8.58 -7.75
CA TRP A 133 -11.14 -8.75 -8.99
C TRP A 133 -11.60 -9.97 -9.80
N MET A 134 -11.89 -11.09 -9.13
CA MET A 134 -12.42 -12.28 -9.80
C MET A 134 -13.74 -11.96 -10.53
N TYR A 135 -14.68 -11.27 -9.87
CA TYR A 135 -15.94 -10.86 -10.52
C TYR A 135 -15.71 -9.88 -11.67
N ILE A 136 -14.83 -8.90 -11.51
CA ILE A 136 -14.46 -7.96 -12.59
C ILE A 136 -13.93 -8.73 -13.81
N ARG A 137 -13.08 -9.74 -13.60
CA ARG A 137 -12.56 -10.57 -14.71
C ARG A 137 -13.63 -11.41 -15.38
N ILE A 138 -14.59 -11.94 -14.64
CA ILE A 138 -15.76 -12.64 -15.21
C ILE A 138 -16.57 -11.69 -16.10
N LEU A 139 -16.91 -10.51 -15.57
CA LEU A 139 -17.68 -9.51 -16.31
C LEU A 139 -16.92 -8.99 -17.54
N GLU A 140 -15.61 -8.83 -17.46
CA GLU A 140 -14.77 -8.44 -18.61
C GLU A 140 -14.75 -9.53 -19.67
N THR A 141 -14.68 -10.80 -19.27
CA THR A 141 -14.74 -11.94 -20.21
C THR A 141 -16.09 -12.02 -20.93
N LEU A 142 -17.17 -11.66 -20.24
CA LEU A 142 -18.51 -11.57 -20.80
C LEU A 142 -18.74 -10.29 -21.65
N GLY A 143 -17.76 -9.39 -21.73
CA GLY A 143 -17.87 -8.12 -22.44
C GLY A 143 -18.71 -7.05 -21.72
N TRP A 144 -19.08 -7.28 -20.46
CA TRP A 144 -19.92 -6.37 -19.66
C TRP A 144 -19.12 -5.35 -18.86
N ALA A 145 -17.80 -5.53 -18.74
CA ALA A 145 -16.91 -4.59 -18.08
C ALA A 145 -15.62 -4.40 -18.88
N LYS A 146 -14.94 -3.28 -18.63
CA LYS A 146 -13.60 -3.00 -19.15
C LYS A 146 -12.70 -2.52 -18.03
N VAL A 147 -11.63 -3.24 -17.77
CA VAL A 147 -10.61 -2.84 -16.79
C VAL A 147 -9.83 -1.63 -17.32
N ARG A 148 -9.81 -0.55 -16.55
CA ARG A 148 -9.09 0.67 -16.91
C ARG A 148 -7.67 0.68 -16.35
N LYS A 149 -7.49 0.27 -15.08
CA LYS A 149 -6.21 0.29 -14.37
C LYS A 149 -6.04 -0.93 -13.48
N THR A 150 -4.82 -1.42 -13.44
CA THR A 150 -4.34 -2.41 -12.46
C THR A 150 -3.08 -1.85 -11.78
N PRO A 151 -2.61 -2.45 -10.68
CA PRO A 151 -1.34 -2.02 -10.09
C PRO A 151 -0.23 -2.07 -11.14
N PRO A 152 0.64 -1.05 -11.19
CA PRO A 152 1.75 -1.06 -12.14
C PRO A 152 2.66 -2.26 -11.85
N LYS A 153 3.26 -2.80 -12.88
CA LYS A 153 4.22 -3.90 -12.78
C LYS A 153 5.57 -3.42 -13.26
N LEU A 154 6.58 -3.54 -12.40
CA LEU A 154 7.95 -3.28 -12.79
C LEU A 154 8.44 -4.44 -13.66
N ALA A 155 8.55 -4.21 -14.96
CA ALA A 155 9.19 -5.15 -15.86
C ALA A 155 10.73 -5.01 -15.75
N LEU A 156 11.43 -6.12 -15.85
CA LEU A 156 12.89 -6.16 -15.85
C LEU A 156 13.40 -6.69 -17.18
N GLY A 157 14.30 -5.97 -17.78
CA GLY A 157 14.96 -6.31 -19.05
C GLY A 157 16.46 -6.39 -18.93
N VAL A 158 17.14 -5.98 -19.99
CA VAL A 158 18.62 -5.91 -19.99
C VAL A 158 19.08 -4.72 -19.16
N VAL A 159 20.13 -4.93 -18.38
CA VAL A 159 20.77 -3.87 -17.60
C VAL A 159 21.39 -2.84 -18.53
N ARG A 160 21.02 -1.57 -18.37
CA ARG A 160 21.50 -0.44 -19.18
C ARG A 160 21.79 0.77 -18.29
N VAL A 161 22.31 1.82 -18.88
CA VAL A 161 22.43 3.10 -18.18
C VAL A 161 21.00 3.63 -17.94
N ALA A 162 20.73 4.08 -16.72
CA ALA A 162 19.42 4.63 -16.38
C ALA A 162 19.12 5.87 -17.20
N ASP A 163 17.93 5.92 -17.79
CA ASP A 163 17.42 6.98 -18.65
C ASP A 163 16.06 7.49 -18.15
N ASP A 164 15.43 8.42 -18.89
CA ASP A 164 14.11 8.94 -18.56
C ASP A 164 13.06 7.84 -18.42
N LYS A 165 13.09 6.82 -19.30
CA LYS A 165 12.16 5.70 -19.27
C LYS A 165 12.36 4.83 -18.02
N THR A 166 13.62 4.63 -17.63
CA THR A 166 13.96 3.95 -16.38
C THR A 166 13.41 4.73 -15.18
N LEU A 167 13.63 6.04 -15.15
CA LEU A 167 13.12 6.92 -14.09
C LEU A 167 11.59 6.87 -14.01
N GLU A 168 10.88 7.00 -15.13
CA GLU A 168 9.42 6.93 -15.19
C GLU A 168 8.90 5.58 -14.66
N ALA A 169 9.52 4.46 -15.08
CA ALA A 169 9.16 3.13 -14.60
C ALA A 169 9.36 3.00 -13.08
N LEU A 170 10.45 3.55 -12.53
CA LEU A 170 10.72 3.52 -11.09
C LEU A 170 9.75 4.41 -10.30
N ILE A 171 9.43 5.59 -10.79
CA ILE A 171 8.45 6.50 -10.16
C ILE A 171 7.05 5.87 -10.16
N ALA A 172 6.62 5.28 -11.26
CA ALA A 172 5.34 4.59 -11.36
C ALA A 172 5.25 3.40 -10.38
N ASN A 173 6.37 2.71 -10.16
CA ASN A 173 6.48 1.56 -9.27
C ASN A 173 7.17 1.86 -7.93
N ARG A 174 7.23 3.13 -7.50
CA ARG A 174 8.00 3.58 -6.32
C ARG A 174 7.75 2.76 -5.05
N TYR A 175 6.52 2.36 -4.80
CA TYR A 175 6.17 1.56 -3.63
C TYR A 175 6.75 0.15 -3.69
N GLU A 176 6.72 -0.49 -4.86
CA GLU A 176 7.36 -1.80 -5.06
C GLU A 176 8.88 -1.70 -4.96
N VAL A 177 9.48 -0.66 -5.55
CA VAL A 177 10.91 -0.36 -5.46
C VAL A 177 11.32 -0.21 -4.00
N MET A 178 10.61 0.58 -3.20
CA MET A 178 10.89 0.75 -1.78
C MET A 178 10.66 -0.52 -0.96
N ALA A 179 9.64 -1.32 -1.30
CA ALA A 179 9.40 -2.61 -0.65
C ALA A 179 10.55 -3.60 -0.94
N GLN A 180 11.08 -3.62 -2.15
CA GLN A 180 12.27 -4.42 -2.49
C GLN A 180 13.53 -3.91 -1.77
N TYR A 181 13.72 -2.59 -1.70
CA TYR A 181 14.83 -2.01 -0.92
C TYR A 181 14.73 -2.38 0.57
N ALA A 182 13.55 -2.31 1.16
CA ALA A 182 13.30 -2.74 2.53
C ALA A 182 13.64 -4.22 2.75
N LYS A 183 13.37 -5.07 1.76
CA LYS A 183 13.75 -6.50 1.78
C LYS A 183 15.27 -6.67 1.76
N THR A 184 15.97 -5.91 0.91
CA THR A 184 17.45 -5.88 0.85
C THR A 184 18.03 -5.47 2.20
N LEU A 185 17.55 -4.39 2.80
CA LEU A 185 17.97 -3.90 4.12
C LEU A 185 17.76 -4.97 5.22
N LYS A 186 16.55 -5.56 5.26
CA LYS A 186 16.23 -6.63 6.22
C LYS A 186 17.12 -7.87 6.03
N GLY A 187 17.46 -8.21 4.79
CA GLY A 187 18.35 -9.29 4.43
C GLY A 187 19.76 -9.07 4.98
N THR A 188 20.32 -7.89 4.76
CA THR A 188 21.66 -7.52 5.25
C THR A 188 21.73 -7.57 6.78
N VAL A 189 20.76 -6.96 7.48
CA VAL A 189 20.70 -7.04 8.94
C VAL A 189 20.47 -8.48 9.41
N GLY A 190 19.70 -9.27 8.66
CA GLY A 190 19.47 -10.69 8.93
C GLY A 190 20.73 -11.53 8.84
N GLY A 191 21.56 -11.27 7.85
CA GLY A 191 22.89 -11.92 7.70
C GLY A 191 23.80 -11.62 8.89
N GLU A 192 23.86 -10.36 9.32
CA GLU A 192 24.66 -9.96 10.48
C GLU A 192 24.16 -10.62 11.78
N LEU A 193 22.83 -10.70 11.97
CA LEU A 193 22.24 -11.43 13.10
C LEU A 193 22.58 -12.92 13.08
N ALA A 194 22.60 -13.54 11.89
CA ALA A 194 22.99 -14.94 11.73
C ALA A 194 24.47 -15.16 12.07
N ARG A 195 25.35 -14.23 11.64
CA ARG A 195 26.78 -14.23 11.97
C ARG A 195 26.99 -14.17 13.49
N LEU A 196 26.37 -13.21 14.16
CA LEU A 196 26.46 -13.08 15.62
C LEU A 196 25.92 -14.33 16.36
N LYS A 197 24.88 -14.96 15.83
CA LYS A 197 24.34 -16.20 16.39
C LYS A 197 25.36 -17.34 16.27
N ALA A 198 26.02 -17.48 15.12
CA ALA A 198 27.07 -18.51 14.89
C ALA A 198 28.26 -18.29 15.81
N GLN A 199 28.57 -17.04 16.20
CA GLN A 199 29.65 -16.68 17.15
C GLN A 199 29.23 -16.82 18.63
N GLY A 200 28.08 -17.41 18.93
CA GLY A 200 27.59 -17.56 20.31
C GLY A 200 27.05 -16.29 20.95
N ALA A 201 26.99 -15.18 20.20
CA ALA A 201 26.57 -13.87 20.70
C ALA A 201 25.03 -13.65 20.70
N LYS A 202 24.23 -14.71 20.52
CA LYS A 202 22.75 -14.63 20.59
C LYS A 202 22.32 -14.15 21.98
N GLY A 203 21.44 -13.14 21.99
CA GLY A 203 20.92 -12.59 23.27
C GLY A 203 21.77 -11.49 23.89
N THR A 204 22.97 -11.22 23.38
CA THR A 204 23.80 -10.08 23.82
C THR A 204 23.10 -8.74 23.56
N ALA A 205 23.58 -7.66 24.20
CA ALA A 205 23.06 -6.32 23.98
C ALA A 205 23.11 -5.89 22.50
N ASN A 206 24.23 -6.20 21.80
CA ASN A 206 24.39 -5.91 20.38
C ASN A 206 23.39 -6.69 19.52
N TRP A 207 23.20 -7.97 19.77
CA TRP A 207 22.22 -8.79 19.04
C TRP A 207 20.78 -8.25 19.24
N LYS A 208 20.42 -7.85 20.47
CA LYS A 208 19.08 -7.28 20.76
C LYS A 208 18.88 -5.97 20.01
N LYS A 209 19.88 -5.07 20.01
CA LYS A 209 19.84 -3.79 19.27
C LYS A 209 19.69 -4.01 17.75
N LEU A 210 20.46 -4.91 17.16
CA LEU A 210 20.35 -5.27 15.74
C LEU A 210 19.00 -5.89 15.38
N ARG A 211 18.45 -6.72 16.25
CA ARG A 211 17.09 -7.27 16.07
C ARG A 211 16.03 -6.17 16.10
N LEU A 212 16.18 -5.18 16.97
CA LEU A 212 15.32 -4.01 17.00
C LEU A 212 15.46 -3.18 15.73
N ALA A 213 16.69 -2.93 15.28
CA ALA A 213 16.99 -2.24 14.03
C ALA A 213 16.35 -2.94 12.82
N LYS A 214 16.45 -4.27 12.72
CA LYS A 214 15.78 -5.05 11.65
C LYS A 214 14.28 -4.79 11.56
N ARG A 215 13.63 -4.55 12.69
CA ARG A 215 12.19 -4.29 12.77
C ARG A 215 11.82 -2.89 12.24
N TRP A 216 12.70 -1.89 12.38
CA TRP A 216 12.33 -0.49 12.20
C TRP A 216 13.08 0.24 11.08
N LEU A 217 14.32 -0.14 10.74
CA LEU A 217 15.17 0.58 9.77
C LEU A 217 14.57 0.71 8.36
N HIS A 218 13.61 -0.13 8.01
CA HIS A 218 12.94 -0.05 6.72
C HIS A 218 11.73 0.88 6.71
N ARG A 219 11.32 1.38 7.89
CA ARG A 219 10.18 2.29 8.03
C ARG A 219 10.61 3.74 7.90
N ASP A 220 9.64 4.58 7.59
CA ASP A 220 9.83 6.02 7.55
C ASP A 220 10.05 6.54 8.97
N ASP A 221 10.83 7.63 9.11
CA ASP A 221 11.27 8.14 10.42
C ASP A 221 10.09 8.57 11.32
N ASP A 222 9.04 9.12 10.73
CA ASP A 222 7.79 9.49 11.40
C ASP A 222 7.02 8.30 11.98
N LYS A 223 7.22 7.10 11.41
CA LYS A 223 6.59 5.85 11.86
C LYS A 223 7.40 5.07 12.88
N ILE A 224 8.60 5.56 13.22
CA ILE A 224 9.45 4.94 14.25
C ILE A 224 9.10 5.55 15.62
N PRO A 225 8.73 4.73 16.63
CA PRO A 225 8.43 5.23 17.96
C PRO A 225 9.61 6.05 18.54
N PRO A 226 9.36 7.23 19.12
CA PRO A 226 10.43 8.11 19.64
C PRO A 226 11.39 7.41 20.60
N VAL A 227 10.89 6.50 21.43
CA VAL A 227 11.67 5.73 22.41
C VAL A 227 12.71 4.81 21.75
N VAL A 228 12.45 4.38 20.48
CA VAL A 228 13.31 3.44 19.76
C VAL A 228 14.36 4.15 18.90
N LYS A 229 14.09 5.39 18.46
CA LYS A 229 14.96 6.16 17.56
C LYS A 229 16.41 6.25 18.03
N PRO A 230 16.71 6.60 19.30
CA PRO A 230 18.10 6.69 19.77
C PRO A 230 18.86 5.36 19.67
N GLN A 231 18.17 4.25 19.94
CA GLN A 231 18.78 2.91 19.87
C GLN A 231 19.10 2.51 18.42
N ILE A 232 18.22 2.86 17.49
CA ILE A 232 18.44 2.63 16.05
C ILE A 232 19.60 3.50 15.56
N ALA A 233 19.61 4.79 15.91
CA ALA A 233 20.69 5.71 15.54
C ALA A 233 22.06 5.20 16.02
N GLN A 234 22.14 4.66 17.24
CA GLN A 234 23.36 4.05 17.76
C GLN A 234 23.82 2.85 16.93
N VAL A 235 22.90 1.96 16.53
CA VAL A 235 23.22 0.80 15.69
C VAL A 235 23.72 1.24 14.32
N VAL A 236 23.08 2.24 13.72
CA VAL A 236 23.49 2.79 12.42
C VAL A 236 24.88 3.42 12.52
N ALA A 237 25.14 4.24 13.54
CA ALA A 237 26.43 4.89 13.75
C ALA A 237 27.59 3.91 13.98
N GLN A 238 27.31 2.75 14.54
CA GLN A 238 28.33 1.70 14.82
C GLN A 238 28.54 0.72 13.65
N ASN A 239 27.78 0.85 12.55
CA ASN A 239 27.82 -0.08 11.43
C ASN A 239 27.82 0.68 10.09
N ALA A 240 29.01 0.97 9.56
CA ALA A 240 29.19 1.75 8.35
C ALA A 240 28.41 1.18 7.12
N PRO A 241 28.38 -0.13 6.83
CA PRO A 241 27.53 -0.66 5.77
C PRO A 241 26.05 -0.39 5.96
N LEU A 242 25.56 -0.46 7.21
CA LEU A 242 24.17 -0.20 7.52
C LEU A 242 23.84 1.29 7.42
N ALA A 243 24.75 2.17 7.84
CA ALA A 243 24.62 3.61 7.68
C ALA A 243 24.49 4.00 6.20
N LEU A 244 25.34 3.42 5.35
CA LEU A 244 25.27 3.64 3.90
C LEU A 244 23.95 3.15 3.30
N LEU A 245 23.48 1.96 3.67
CA LEU A 245 22.19 1.43 3.23
C LEU A 245 21.03 2.34 3.61
N VAL A 246 21.01 2.87 4.83
CA VAL A 246 19.97 3.79 5.30
C VAL A 246 20.05 5.12 4.54
N ALA A 247 21.22 5.71 4.38
CA ALA A 247 21.41 6.95 3.64
C ALA A 247 20.95 6.81 2.18
N MET A 248 21.37 5.75 1.50
CA MET A 248 20.99 5.48 0.12
C MET A 248 19.49 5.20 -0.06
N ARG A 249 18.82 4.66 0.95
CA ARG A 249 17.36 4.54 0.97
C ARG A 249 16.68 5.91 0.89
N GLU A 250 17.11 6.85 1.72
CA GLU A 250 16.51 8.18 1.77
C GLU A 250 16.80 8.97 0.48
N GLU A 251 17.99 8.82 -0.09
CA GLU A 251 18.31 9.41 -1.37
C GLU A 251 17.44 8.86 -2.50
N LEU A 252 17.27 7.54 -2.57
CA LEU A 252 16.39 6.90 -3.55
C LEU A 252 14.96 7.41 -3.40
N ARG A 253 14.45 7.52 -2.16
CA ARG A 253 13.15 8.11 -1.86
C ARG A 253 13.06 9.56 -2.32
N GLY A 254 14.14 10.31 -2.20
CA GLY A 254 14.24 11.69 -2.64
C GLY A 254 13.95 11.89 -4.13
N LEU A 255 14.19 10.90 -4.99
CA LEU A 255 14.00 11.03 -6.43
C LEU A 255 12.53 11.32 -6.82
N TRP A 256 11.55 10.80 -6.06
CA TRP A 256 10.11 11.04 -6.34
C TRP A 256 9.41 11.96 -5.36
N THR A 257 10.13 12.50 -4.37
CA THR A 257 9.58 13.50 -3.44
C THR A 257 9.99 14.93 -3.78
N ARG A 258 10.98 15.12 -4.65
CA ARG A 258 11.46 16.43 -5.08
C ARG A 258 10.58 17.01 -6.18
N SER A 259 9.63 17.86 -5.82
CA SER A 259 8.69 18.49 -6.76
C SER A 259 9.34 19.54 -7.68
N ASN A 260 10.52 20.07 -7.35
CA ASN A 260 11.18 21.17 -8.06
C ASN A 260 12.37 20.73 -8.94
N ALA A 261 12.71 19.44 -8.97
CA ALA A 261 13.80 18.94 -9.79
C ALA A 261 13.31 18.67 -11.24
N SER A 262 14.13 19.03 -12.23
CA SER A 262 13.86 18.69 -13.63
C SER A 262 14.10 17.19 -13.90
N ALA A 263 13.46 16.63 -14.93
CA ALA A 263 13.66 15.24 -15.30
C ALA A 263 15.14 14.89 -15.59
N PRO A 264 15.92 15.71 -16.35
CA PRO A 264 17.34 15.46 -16.54
C PRO A 264 18.14 15.41 -15.22
N GLN A 265 17.79 16.28 -14.25
CA GLN A 265 18.44 16.27 -12.93
C GLN A 265 18.14 14.99 -12.17
N LEU A 266 16.88 14.52 -12.18
CA LEU A 266 16.48 13.27 -11.51
C LEU A 266 17.14 12.03 -12.15
N VAL A 267 17.33 12.03 -13.48
CA VAL A 267 18.06 10.96 -14.18
C VAL A 267 19.54 10.98 -13.77
N ALA A 268 20.18 12.15 -13.72
CA ALA A 268 21.57 12.27 -13.27
C ALA A 268 21.73 11.82 -11.81
N ASP A 269 20.80 12.19 -10.93
CA ASP A 269 20.77 11.76 -9.53
C ASP A 269 20.60 10.23 -9.41
N LEU A 270 19.74 9.63 -10.24
CA LEU A 270 19.56 8.18 -10.31
C LEU A 270 20.82 7.45 -10.78
N GLN A 271 21.47 7.97 -11.82
CA GLN A 271 22.74 7.42 -12.33
C GLN A 271 23.85 7.51 -11.27
N ALA A 272 23.97 8.65 -10.59
CA ALA A 272 24.93 8.85 -9.51
C ALA A 272 24.64 7.90 -8.33
N TRP A 273 23.36 7.68 -8.01
CA TRP A 273 22.93 6.72 -6.99
C TRP A 273 23.37 5.29 -7.37
N CYS A 274 23.08 4.86 -8.61
CA CYS A 274 23.45 3.55 -9.11
C CYS A 274 24.97 3.33 -9.05
N LYS A 275 25.75 4.31 -9.50
CA LYS A 275 27.21 4.25 -9.44
C LYS A 275 27.72 4.06 -8.01
N ARG A 276 27.23 4.86 -7.05
CA ARG A 276 27.63 4.72 -5.64
C ARG A 276 27.23 3.36 -5.05
N ALA A 277 26.06 2.85 -5.44
CA ALA A 277 25.62 1.50 -5.01
C ALA A 277 26.58 0.42 -5.52
N GLU A 278 27.01 0.51 -6.78
CA GLU A 278 27.93 -0.43 -7.42
C GLU A 278 29.37 -0.32 -6.83
N ASP A 279 29.81 0.90 -6.52
CA ASP A 279 31.14 1.17 -5.94
C ASP A 279 31.20 0.90 -4.42
N SER A 280 30.06 0.64 -3.77
CA SER A 280 29.96 0.49 -2.30
C SER A 280 30.63 -0.75 -1.72
N GLY A 281 30.92 -1.76 -2.55
CA GLY A 281 31.38 -3.08 -2.09
C GLY A 281 30.32 -3.90 -1.36
N ILE A 282 29.08 -3.40 -1.22
CA ILE A 282 27.96 -4.11 -0.58
C ILE A 282 27.17 -4.87 -1.67
N ALA A 283 27.35 -6.19 -1.74
CA ALA A 283 26.72 -7.03 -2.75
C ALA A 283 25.20 -6.80 -2.90
N ALA A 284 24.50 -6.58 -1.80
CA ALA A 284 23.06 -6.33 -1.80
C ALA A 284 22.70 -4.99 -2.46
N LEU A 285 23.53 -3.94 -2.37
CA LEU A 285 23.34 -2.67 -3.07
C LEU A 285 23.68 -2.80 -4.55
N GLN A 286 24.75 -3.51 -4.88
CA GLN A 286 25.15 -3.77 -6.25
C GLN A 286 24.04 -4.51 -7.02
N GLU A 287 23.54 -5.60 -6.45
CA GLU A 287 22.40 -6.35 -7.03
C GLU A 287 21.15 -5.46 -7.19
N PHE A 288 20.86 -4.65 -6.19
CA PHE A 288 19.71 -3.74 -6.24
C PHE A 288 19.88 -2.67 -7.32
N SER A 289 21.08 -2.09 -7.49
CA SER A 289 21.39 -1.14 -8.57
C SER A 289 21.18 -1.76 -9.95
N LEU A 290 21.71 -2.96 -10.19
CA LEU A 290 21.52 -3.68 -11.44
C LEU A 290 20.04 -3.91 -11.74
N ARG A 291 19.25 -4.21 -10.72
CA ARG A 291 17.80 -4.38 -10.84
C ARG A 291 17.10 -3.06 -11.20
N LEU A 292 17.48 -1.93 -10.61
CA LEU A 292 16.94 -0.62 -10.99
C LEU A 292 17.26 -0.29 -12.45
N ARG A 293 18.50 -0.55 -12.88
CA ARG A 293 18.96 -0.30 -14.25
C ARG A 293 18.33 -1.24 -15.29
N ALA A 294 17.81 -2.37 -14.87
CA ALA A 294 17.05 -3.28 -15.71
C ALA A 294 15.55 -2.92 -15.78
N ALA A 295 15.07 -1.96 -14.98
CA ALA A 295 13.66 -1.59 -14.91
C ALA A 295 13.20 -0.87 -16.19
N HIS A 296 12.01 -1.25 -16.66
CA HIS A 296 11.30 -0.59 -17.75
C HIS A 296 9.79 -0.65 -17.52
N ALA A 297 9.05 0.25 -18.19
CA ALA A 297 7.58 0.32 -18.12
C ALA A 297 6.91 -0.72 -19.01
#